data_147cbbc08c64b62d200081cea3fd6e1b
#
_entry.id   147cbbc08c64b62d200081cea3fd6e1b
#
_cell.length_a   1.000
_cell.length_b   1.000
_cell.length_c   1.000
_cell.angle_alpha   90.00
_cell.angle_beta   90.00
_cell.angle_gamma   90.00
#
_symmetry.space_group_name_H-M   'P 1'
#
loop_
_entity.id
_entity.type
_entity.pdbx_description
1 polymer ?
#
loop_
_entity_poly.entity_id
_entity_poly.type
_entity_poly.pdbx_seq_one_letter_code
_entity_poly.pdbx_strand_id
1 'polypeptide(L)'
;LDMKVVGITGSVGKTSTKEMIASVLSEKHRVLKTLGNFNNELGLPLTVFRLREEDEIAVLEMGISNFGEMHRLSKIARPDICVMTNIGQCHLEFLGDRDGVLRAKSEIFDYIAEDGTIILNGDDDKLATLHDVKGITPVFFGINSDRKIYATNIHSLGLKGIACTICTEQGDFDVTIPIPGYHMVYNALAGTAVGLSLGMTTEEIKRGIEKLE
;
A
#
# COMPACT_ATOMS: atom_id res chain seq x y z
N LEU A 1 17.18 15.26 1.48
CA LEU A 1 15.77 15.44 1.82
C LEU A 1 15.35 14.31 2.74
N ASP A 2 14.85 14.64 3.93
CA ASP A 2 14.32 13.68 4.92
C ASP A 2 12.92 13.16 4.53
N MET A 3 12.71 12.98 3.24
CA MET A 3 11.42 12.55 2.72
C MET A 3 11.30 11.03 2.80
N LYS A 4 10.14 10.55 3.28
CA LYS A 4 9.81 9.13 3.26
C LYS A 4 9.12 8.75 1.96
N VAL A 5 9.42 7.56 1.46
CA VAL A 5 8.83 7.03 0.23
C VAL A 5 8.05 5.76 0.54
N VAL A 6 6.78 5.76 0.13
CA VAL A 6 5.90 4.59 0.18
C VAL A 6 5.75 4.06 -1.24
N GLY A 7 6.25 2.87 -1.52
CA GLY A 7 6.08 2.18 -2.79
C GLY A 7 4.96 1.16 -2.72
N ILE A 8 4.04 1.19 -3.68
CA ILE A 8 2.87 0.32 -3.72
C ILE A 8 2.87 -0.49 -5.00
N THR A 9 2.76 -1.80 -4.88
CA THR A 9 2.56 -2.68 -6.02
C THR A 9 1.52 -3.76 -5.72
N GLY A 10 1.16 -4.52 -6.73
CA GLY A 10 0.16 -5.58 -6.69
C GLY A 10 -0.42 -5.78 -8.07
N SER A 11 -1.18 -6.84 -8.25
CA SER A 11 -1.81 -7.16 -9.53
C SER A 11 -3.04 -6.29 -9.79
N VAL A 12 -3.85 -6.07 -8.76
CA VAL A 12 -5.11 -5.30 -8.83
C VAL A 12 -5.18 -4.36 -7.63
N GLY A 13 -5.79 -3.20 -7.81
CA GLY A 13 -6.11 -2.28 -6.72
C GLY A 13 -4.99 -1.33 -6.31
N LYS A 14 -3.88 -1.26 -7.04
CA LYS A 14 -2.78 -0.33 -6.75
C LYS A 14 -3.24 1.13 -6.65
N THR A 15 -4.05 1.56 -7.59
CA THR A 15 -4.50 2.96 -7.67
C THR A 15 -5.42 3.32 -6.50
N SER A 16 -6.42 2.47 -6.21
CA SER A 16 -7.32 2.75 -5.07
C SER A 16 -6.60 2.66 -3.73
N THR A 17 -5.63 1.76 -3.59
CA THR A 17 -4.77 1.67 -2.40
C THR A 17 -3.90 2.92 -2.25
N LYS A 18 -3.31 3.40 -3.33
CA LYS A 18 -2.53 4.65 -3.36
C LYS A 18 -3.37 5.84 -2.90
N GLU A 19 -4.59 5.97 -3.44
CA GLU A 19 -5.48 7.07 -3.06
C GLU A 19 -5.85 7.03 -1.58
N MET A 20 -6.13 5.84 -1.06
CA MET A 20 -6.43 5.65 0.36
C MET A 20 -5.24 6.01 1.25
N ILE A 21 -4.06 5.50 0.93
CA ILE A 21 -2.84 5.79 1.70
C ILE A 21 -2.54 7.29 1.68
N ALA A 22 -2.63 7.93 0.52
CA ALA A 22 -2.41 9.36 0.39
C ALA A 22 -3.43 10.18 1.20
N SER A 23 -4.70 9.78 1.18
CA SER A 23 -5.75 10.43 1.97
C SER A 23 -5.46 10.34 3.47
N VAL A 24 -5.08 9.16 3.96
CA VAL A 24 -4.71 8.95 5.37
C VAL A 24 -3.52 9.82 5.75
N LEU A 25 -2.43 9.74 4.98
CA LEU A 25 -1.19 10.44 5.32
C LEU A 25 -1.34 11.96 5.23
N SER A 26 -2.23 12.46 4.38
CA SER A 26 -2.47 13.89 4.20
C SER A 26 -3.11 14.56 5.42
N GLU A 27 -3.64 13.78 6.38
CA GLU A 27 -4.12 14.32 7.66
C GLU A 27 -3.00 14.91 8.52
N LYS A 28 -1.77 14.48 8.30
CA LYS A 28 -0.63 14.89 9.13
C LYS A 28 0.56 15.39 8.31
N HIS A 29 0.67 15.01 7.05
CA HIS A 29 1.85 15.24 6.23
C HIS A 29 1.51 15.90 4.90
N ARG A 30 2.51 16.53 4.31
CA ARG A 30 2.46 16.95 2.90
C ARG A 30 2.85 15.78 2.01
N VAL A 31 1.90 15.34 1.18
CA VAL A 31 2.01 14.12 0.40
C VAL A 31 2.03 14.42 -1.10
N LEU A 32 3.05 13.92 -1.79
CA LEU A 32 3.04 13.80 -3.24
C LEU A 32 2.64 12.37 -3.58
N LYS A 33 1.74 12.19 -4.54
CA LYS A 33 1.32 10.86 -5.02
C LYS A 33 1.44 10.76 -6.53
N THR A 34 1.58 9.53 -7.03
CA THR A 34 1.49 9.23 -8.46
C THR A 34 0.13 9.68 -9.01
N LEU A 35 0.15 10.40 -10.12
CA LEU A 35 -1.06 10.81 -10.84
C LEU A 35 -1.34 9.85 -12.00
N GLY A 36 -2.61 9.47 -12.14
CA GLY A 36 -3.04 8.62 -13.24
C GLY A 36 -2.25 7.32 -13.32
N ASN A 37 -1.77 7.00 -14.51
CA ASN A 37 -1.06 5.75 -14.81
C ASN A 37 0.47 5.92 -14.87
N PHE A 38 1.04 6.98 -14.27
CA PHE A 38 2.50 7.21 -14.27
C PHE A 38 3.23 6.29 -13.29
N ASN A 39 2.97 4.98 -13.39
CA ASN A 39 3.44 3.96 -12.46
C ASN A 39 4.53 3.03 -13.05
N ASN A 40 4.95 3.24 -14.29
CA ASN A 40 5.95 2.43 -14.98
C ASN A 40 7.32 3.13 -15.06
N GLU A 41 8.27 2.54 -15.77
CA GLU A 41 9.64 3.06 -15.94
C GLU A 41 9.71 4.45 -16.58
N LEU A 42 8.70 4.84 -17.37
CA LEU A 42 8.63 6.18 -17.96
C LEU A 42 7.89 7.16 -17.04
N GLY A 43 6.81 6.70 -16.41
CA GLY A 43 5.94 7.54 -15.59
C GLY A 43 6.47 7.83 -14.20
N LEU A 44 7.16 6.87 -13.56
CA LEU A 44 7.67 7.05 -12.21
C LEU A 44 8.71 8.18 -12.11
N PRO A 45 9.69 8.30 -13.00
CA PRO A 45 10.61 9.44 -12.99
C PRO A 45 9.90 10.79 -13.14
N LEU A 46 8.84 10.87 -13.94
CA LEU A 46 8.05 12.10 -14.10
C LEU A 46 7.37 12.50 -12.78
N THR A 47 6.91 11.53 -12.00
CA THR A 47 6.36 11.79 -10.66
C THR A 47 7.45 12.29 -9.72
N VAL A 48 8.63 11.67 -9.75
CA VAL A 48 9.77 12.08 -8.91
C VAL A 48 10.21 13.51 -9.22
N PHE A 49 10.17 13.92 -10.48
CA PHE A 49 10.49 15.31 -10.88
C PHE A 49 9.47 16.35 -10.36
N ARG A 50 8.30 15.93 -9.90
CA ARG A 50 7.31 16.83 -9.29
C ARG A 50 7.55 17.07 -7.81
N LEU A 51 8.50 16.37 -7.19
CA LEU A 51 8.84 16.53 -5.77
C LEU A 51 9.33 17.94 -5.47
N ARG A 52 8.86 18.48 -4.35
CA ARG A 52 9.24 19.78 -3.81
C ARG A 52 9.86 19.62 -2.44
N GLU A 53 10.59 20.63 -1.99
CA GLU A 53 11.24 20.60 -0.68
C GLU A 53 10.27 20.47 0.49
N GLU A 54 9.05 20.99 0.33
CA GLU A 54 8.00 20.91 1.35
C GLU A 54 7.29 19.57 1.41
N ASP A 55 7.47 18.68 0.41
CA ASP A 55 6.87 17.34 0.44
C ASP A 55 7.57 16.46 1.48
N GLU A 56 6.77 15.88 2.37
CA GLU A 56 7.28 15.04 3.47
C GLU A 56 7.25 13.55 3.10
N ILE A 57 6.25 13.14 2.31
CA ILE A 57 6.04 11.76 1.89
C ILE A 57 5.70 11.70 0.41
N ALA A 58 6.34 10.78 -0.30
CA ALA A 58 5.96 10.41 -1.66
C ALA A 58 5.26 9.05 -1.63
N VAL A 59 4.05 8.98 -2.18
CA VAL A 59 3.29 7.73 -2.34
C VAL A 59 3.33 7.34 -3.81
N LEU A 60 4.12 6.32 -4.14
CA LEU A 60 4.46 5.95 -5.50
C LEU A 60 3.84 4.59 -5.86
N GLU A 61 2.94 4.61 -6.83
CA GLU A 61 2.38 3.40 -7.44
C GLU A 61 3.39 2.84 -8.45
N MET A 62 3.66 1.54 -8.37
CA MET A 62 4.69 0.86 -9.17
C MET A 62 4.08 -0.33 -9.91
N GLY A 63 3.96 -0.20 -11.24
CA GLY A 63 3.38 -1.21 -12.12
C GLY A 63 4.41 -1.79 -13.07
N ILE A 64 4.33 -3.11 -13.29
CA ILE A 64 5.27 -3.85 -14.13
C ILE A 64 4.54 -4.87 -15.01
N SER A 65 5.24 -5.27 -16.09
CA SER A 65 4.81 -6.37 -16.98
C SER A 65 5.82 -7.49 -17.03
N ASN A 66 7.10 -7.25 -16.72
CA ASN A 66 8.20 -8.18 -16.91
C ASN A 66 9.19 -8.19 -15.74
N PHE A 67 10.01 -9.25 -15.68
CA PHE A 67 11.14 -9.31 -14.74
C PHE A 67 12.13 -8.17 -15.00
N GLY A 68 12.76 -7.69 -13.94
CA GLY A 68 13.73 -6.61 -13.98
C GLY A 68 13.16 -5.20 -13.97
N GLU A 69 11.90 -5.01 -14.39
CA GLU A 69 11.26 -3.69 -14.39
C GLU A 69 11.11 -3.15 -12.96
N MET A 70 10.64 -3.98 -12.02
CA MET A 70 10.47 -3.57 -10.62
C MET A 70 11.81 -3.26 -9.95
N HIS A 71 12.86 -3.99 -10.30
CA HIS A 71 14.22 -3.69 -9.81
C HIS A 71 14.62 -2.26 -10.17
N ARG A 72 14.38 -1.84 -11.42
CA ARG A 72 14.68 -0.48 -11.87
C ARG A 72 13.79 0.58 -11.19
N LEU A 73 12.50 0.28 -11.03
CA LEU A 73 11.58 1.18 -10.30
C LEU A 73 12.00 1.32 -8.84
N SER A 74 12.37 0.24 -8.18
CA SER A 74 12.85 0.24 -6.80
C SER A 74 14.12 1.08 -6.65
N LYS A 75 15.04 1.00 -7.62
CA LYS A 75 16.26 1.79 -7.65
C LYS A 75 15.97 3.29 -7.73
N ILE A 76 14.95 3.68 -8.49
CA ILE A 76 14.52 5.08 -8.61
C ILE A 76 13.82 5.54 -7.32
N ALA A 77 12.88 4.76 -6.83
CA ALA A 77 12.03 5.13 -5.70
C ALA A 77 12.76 5.05 -4.35
N ARG A 78 13.61 4.04 -4.15
CA ARG A 78 14.29 3.75 -2.87
C ARG A 78 13.32 3.79 -1.70
N PRO A 79 12.32 2.87 -1.66
CA PRO A 79 11.22 2.98 -0.73
C PRO A 79 11.66 2.75 0.73
N ASP A 80 11.05 3.52 1.63
CA ASP A 80 11.13 3.29 3.07
C ASP A 80 10.05 2.31 3.53
N ILE A 81 8.90 2.33 2.85
CA ILE A 81 7.77 1.44 3.10
C ILE A 81 7.35 0.83 1.78
N CYS A 82 7.26 -0.50 1.75
CA CYS A 82 6.74 -1.24 0.60
C CYS A 82 5.39 -1.86 0.96
N VAL A 83 4.39 -1.64 0.11
CA VAL A 83 3.03 -2.19 0.28
C VAL A 83 2.70 -3.07 -0.92
N MET A 84 2.28 -4.30 -0.66
CA MET A 84 1.80 -5.20 -1.71
C MET A 84 0.34 -5.58 -1.45
N THR A 85 -0.50 -5.36 -2.45
CA THR A 85 -1.95 -5.54 -2.34
C THR A 85 -2.40 -6.97 -2.59
N ASN A 86 -1.87 -7.60 -3.63
CA ASN A 86 -2.22 -8.98 -4.01
C ASN A 86 -1.30 -9.49 -5.13
N ILE A 87 -1.31 -10.81 -5.32
CA ILE A 87 -0.63 -11.50 -6.41
C ILE A 87 -1.68 -12.26 -7.24
N GLY A 88 -2.11 -11.67 -8.32
CA GLY A 88 -3.07 -12.24 -9.26
C GLY A 88 -2.41 -12.90 -10.46
N GLN A 89 -3.23 -13.21 -11.45
CA GLN A 89 -2.80 -13.85 -12.71
C GLN A 89 -2.59 -12.81 -13.82
N CYS A 90 -1.87 -11.74 -13.52
CA CYS A 90 -1.56 -10.72 -14.51
C CYS A 90 -0.24 -11.01 -15.24
N HIS A 91 -0.17 -10.62 -16.52
CA HIS A 91 1.06 -10.72 -17.34
C HIS A 91 1.67 -12.12 -17.38
N LEU A 92 0.85 -13.20 -17.34
CA LEU A 92 1.33 -14.59 -17.32
C LEU A 92 2.17 -14.94 -18.54
N GLU A 93 1.92 -14.31 -19.70
CA GLU A 93 2.72 -14.49 -20.91
C GLU A 93 4.21 -14.22 -20.67
N PHE A 94 4.54 -13.22 -19.83
CA PHE A 94 5.91 -12.82 -19.53
C PHE A 94 6.42 -13.37 -18.20
N LEU A 95 5.54 -13.62 -17.23
CA LEU A 95 5.91 -13.98 -15.86
C LEU A 95 5.67 -15.46 -15.53
N GLY A 96 4.97 -16.18 -16.41
CA GLY A 96 4.75 -17.62 -16.32
C GLY A 96 3.56 -18.03 -15.46
N ASP A 97 3.65 -17.85 -14.16
CA ASP A 97 2.62 -18.20 -13.19
C ASP A 97 2.55 -17.18 -12.04
N ARG A 98 1.70 -17.41 -11.04
CA ARG A 98 1.59 -16.53 -9.88
C ARG A 98 2.88 -16.47 -9.06
N ASP A 99 3.68 -17.53 -9.02
CA ASP A 99 4.99 -17.50 -8.35
C ASP A 99 5.95 -16.60 -9.12
N GLY A 100 5.88 -16.59 -10.46
CA GLY A 100 6.60 -15.65 -11.31
C GLY A 100 6.17 -14.21 -11.06
N VAL A 101 4.86 -13.96 -10.92
CA VAL A 101 4.33 -12.64 -10.56
C VAL A 101 4.87 -12.19 -9.20
N LEU A 102 4.86 -13.08 -8.20
CA LEU A 102 5.43 -12.79 -6.88
C LEU A 102 6.91 -12.43 -6.97
N ARG A 103 7.71 -13.22 -7.69
CA ARG A 103 9.15 -12.94 -7.87
C ARG A 103 9.39 -11.59 -8.52
N ALA A 104 8.66 -11.29 -9.60
CA ALA A 104 8.82 -10.03 -10.34
C ALA A 104 8.45 -8.81 -9.47
N LYS A 105 7.35 -8.88 -8.74
CA LYS A 105 6.91 -7.78 -7.88
C LYS A 105 7.76 -7.66 -6.61
N SER A 106 8.32 -8.76 -6.12
CA SER A 106 9.22 -8.76 -4.95
C SER A 106 10.54 -8.03 -5.21
N GLU A 107 10.88 -7.73 -6.45
CA GLU A 107 12.00 -6.85 -6.78
C GLU A 107 11.81 -5.42 -6.22
N ILE A 108 10.60 -5.05 -5.77
CA ILE A 108 10.36 -3.78 -5.07
C ILE A 108 11.22 -3.65 -3.80
N PHE A 109 11.56 -4.77 -3.19
CA PHE A 109 12.37 -4.81 -1.98
C PHE A 109 13.88 -4.61 -2.23
N ASP A 110 14.32 -4.64 -3.50
CA ASP A 110 15.74 -4.65 -3.84
C ASP A 110 16.49 -3.41 -3.33
N TYR A 111 15.82 -2.26 -3.29
CA TYR A 111 16.38 -0.99 -2.81
C TYR A 111 15.61 -0.43 -1.61
N ILE A 112 14.93 -1.27 -0.84
CA ILE A 112 14.27 -0.84 0.39
C ILE A 112 15.30 -0.34 1.41
N ALA A 113 14.94 0.67 2.20
CA ALA A 113 15.80 1.17 3.27
C ALA A 113 16.11 0.06 4.30
N GLU A 114 17.29 0.10 4.93
CA GLU A 114 17.70 -0.90 5.92
C GLU A 114 16.72 -1.02 7.10
N ASP A 115 16.20 0.12 7.55
CA ASP A 115 15.18 0.22 8.60
C ASP A 115 13.76 0.29 8.02
N GLY A 116 13.59 -0.20 6.79
CA GLY A 116 12.33 -0.15 6.07
C GLY A 116 11.23 -1.01 6.67
N THR A 117 10.01 -0.72 6.25
CA THR A 117 8.80 -1.45 6.65
C THR A 117 8.18 -2.12 5.44
N ILE A 118 7.75 -3.37 5.60
CA ILE A 118 7.05 -4.14 4.57
C ILE A 118 5.64 -4.43 5.07
N ILE A 119 4.64 -4.05 4.28
CA ILE A 119 3.22 -4.19 4.60
C ILE A 119 2.58 -5.03 3.51
N LEU A 120 2.02 -6.18 3.88
CA LEU A 120 1.48 -7.17 2.95
C LEU A 120 0.05 -7.53 3.31
N ASN A 121 -0.78 -7.72 2.26
CA ASN A 121 -2.10 -8.32 2.44
C ASN A 121 -1.93 -9.81 2.81
N GLY A 122 -2.18 -10.14 4.07
CA GLY A 122 -2.04 -11.49 4.58
C GLY A 122 -3.15 -12.46 4.14
N ASP A 123 -4.22 -11.96 3.54
CA ASP A 123 -5.29 -12.79 2.97
C ASP A 123 -4.96 -13.27 1.56
N ASP A 124 -3.89 -12.75 0.96
CA ASP A 124 -3.34 -13.29 -0.28
C ASP A 124 -2.42 -14.47 0.04
N ASP A 125 -2.70 -15.64 -0.53
CA ASP A 125 -1.97 -16.88 -0.22
C ASP A 125 -0.49 -16.83 -0.59
N LYS A 126 -0.15 -16.08 -1.65
CA LYS A 126 1.26 -15.92 -2.06
C LYS A 126 2.00 -14.94 -1.16
N LEU A 127 1.41 -13.80 -0.84
CA LEU A 127 2.01 -12.82 0.07
C LEU A 127 2.15 -13.37 1.48
N ALA A 128 1.21 -14.17 1.93
CA ALA A 128 1.25 -14.79 3.27
C ALA A 128 2.46 -15.72 3.49
N THR A 129 3.15 -16.12 2.43
CA THR A 129 4.36 -16.95 2.54
C THR A 129 5.63 -16.15 2.88
N LEU A 130 5.58 -14.82 2.79
CA LEU A 130 6.75 -13.96 3.00
C LEU A 130 6.89 -13.62 4.50
N HIS A 131 7.69 -14.42 5.23
CA HIS A 131 7.87 -14.23 6.68
C HIS A 131 9.10 -13.41 7.06
N ASP A 132 10.11 -13.38 6.19
CA ASP A 132 11.31 -12.58 6.35
C ASP A 132 11.78 -12.13 4.97
N VAL A 133 11.99 -10.84 4.81
CA VAL A 133 12.50 -10.26 3.56
C VAL A 133 13.67 -9.35 3.92
N LYS A 134 14.89 -9.75 3.55
CA LYS A 134 16.12 -8.99 3.82
C LYS A 134 16.30 -8.62 5.31
N GLY A 135 15.89 -9.52 6.21
CA GLY A 135 15.91 -9.28 7.65
C GLY A 135 14.74 -8.47 8.20
N ILE A 136 13.79 -8.08 7.35
CA ILE A 136 12.60 -7.34 7.76
C ILE A 136 11.44 -8.33 7.93
N THR A 137 10.79 -8.32 9.08
CA THR A 137 9.56 -9.09 9.31
C THR A 137 8.37 -8.29 8.80
N PRO A 138 7.64 -8.78 7.78
CA PRO A 138 6.49 -8.05 7.25
C PRO A 138 5.37 -7.88 8.27
N VAL A 139 4.65 -6.77 8.15
CA VAL A 139 3.39 -6.51 8.85
C VAL A 139 2.25 -6.96 7.93
N PHE A 140 1.44 -7.88 8.39
CA PHE A 140 0.29 -8.36 7.64
C PHE A 140 -0.98 -7.66 8.06
N PHE A 141 -1.76 -7.26 7.07
CA PHE A 141 -3.15 -6.83 7.27
C PHE A 141 -4.10 -7.80 6.55
N GLY A 142 -5.34 -7.81 6.96
CA GLY A 142 -6.38 -8.64 6.32
C GLY A 142 -7.69 -8.56 7.08
N ILE A 143 -8.70 -9.25 6.56
CA ILE A 143 -10.01 -9.32 7.23
C ILE A 143 -9.99 -10.39 8.31
N ASN A 144 -9.10 -11.38 8.19
CA ASN A 144 -8.93 -12.42 9.19
C ASN A 144 -8.31 -11.86 10.47
N SER A 145 -8.89 -12.19 11.63
CA SER A 145 -8.41 -11.75 12.96
C SER A 145 -7.01 -12.24 13.34
N ASP A 146 -6.45 -13.19 12.60
CA ASP A 146 -5.06 -13.63 12.79
C ASP A 146 -4.04 -12.60 12.30
N ARG A 147 -4.48 -11.57 11.60
CA ARG A 147 -3.60 -10.50 11.12
C ARG A 147 -3.38 -9.46 12.21
N LYS A 148 -2.25 -8.77 12.13
CA LYS A 148 -1.88 -7.73 13.09
C LYS A 148 -2.83 -6.53 13.02
N ILE A 149 -3.30 -6.21 11.82
CA ILE A 149 -4.29 -5.18 11.55
C ILE A 149 -5.42 -5.83 10.76
N TYR A 150 -6.63 -5.82 11.31
CA TYR A 150 -7.76 -6.51 10.69
C TYR A 150 -9.06 -5.73 10.85
N ALA A 151 -10.11 -6.17 10.16
CA ALA A 151 -11.42 -5.55 10.20
C ALA A 151 -12.50 -6.54 10.63
N THR A 152 -13.44 -6.03 11.43
CA THR A 152 -14.64 -6.74 11.86
C THR A 152 -15.88 -5.88 11.61
N ASN A 153 -17.07 -6.44 11.82
CA ASN A 153 -18.34 -5.72 11.68
C ASN A 153 -18.49 -5.03 10.34
N ILE A 154 -18.08 -5.71 9.27
CA ILE A 154 -18.11 -5.15 7.92
C ILE A 154 -19.53 -5.20 7.38
N HIS A 155 -20.08 -4.03 6.98
CA HIS A 155 -21.39 -3.97 6.36
C HIS A 155 -21.49 -2.85 5.33
N SER A 156 -22.20 -3.15 4.24
CA SER A 156 -22.42 -2.19 3.16
C SER A 156 -23.45 -1.12 3.58
N LEU A 157 -23.16 0.12 3.18
CA LEU A 157 -24.08 1.25 3.30
C LEU A 157 -24.66 1.63 1.92
N GLY A 158 -24.62 0.70 0.96
CA GLY A 158 -25.04 0.97 -0.41
C GLY A 158 -24.11 1.98 -1.08
N LEU A 159 -24.68 2.96 -1.78
CA LEU A 159 -23.91 4.00 -2.47
C LEU A 159 -23.14 4.93 -1.51
N LYS A 160 -23.47 4.91 -0.22
CA LYS A 160 -22.79 5.74 0.78
C LYS A 160 -21.43 5.15 1.23
N GLY A 161 -21.12 3.95 0.81
CA GLY A 161 -19.85 3.32 1.13
C GLY A 161 -19.98 2.03 1.92
N ILE A 162 -19.00 1.78 2.78
CA ILE A 162 -18.91 0.58 3.57
C ILE A 162 -18.38 0.91 4.97
N ALA A 163 -18.96 0.32 6.00
CA ALA A 163 -18.56 0.54 7.38
C ALA A 163 -17.90 -0.71 7.97
N CYS A 164 -16.96 -0.50 8.86
CA CYS A 164 -16.30 -1.58 9.60
C CYS A 164 -15.66 -1.07 10.87
N THR A 165 -15.20 -2.01 11.70
CA THR A 165 -14.31 -1.73 12.84
C THR A 165 -12.91 -2.20 12.45
N ILE A 166 -11.93 -1.29 12.50
CA ILE A 166 -10.52 -1.63 12.27
C ILE A 166 -9.87 -1.88 13.61
N CYS A 167 -9.22 -3.04 13.75
CA CYS A 167 -8.60 -3.51 14.98
C CYS A 167 -7.09 -3.46 14.86
N THR A 168 -6.43 -2.77 15.78
CA THR A 168 -4.98 -2.59 15.82
C THR A 168 -4.46 -2.72 17.26
N GLU A 169 -3.14 -2.91 17.41
CA GLU A 169 -2.49 -2.92 18.73
C GLU A 169 -2.55 -1.56 19.43
N GLN A 170 -2.72 -0.47 18.67
CA GLN A 170 -2.83 0.89 19.19
C GLN A 170 -4.27 1.29 19.55
N GLY A 171 -5.22 0.39 19.34
CA GLY A 171 -6.64 0.59 19.61
C GLY A 171 -7.51 0.26 18.40
N ASP A 172 -8.77 0.03 18.67
CA ASP A 172 -9.77 -0.27 17.65
C ASP A 172 -10.61 0.98 17.38
N PHE A 173 -11.08 1.12 16.15
CA PHE A 173 -11.94 2.25 15.80
C PHE A 173 -12.95 1.88 14.72
N ASP A 174 -14.15 2.44 14.83
CA ASP A 174 -15.18 2.34 13.82
C ASP A 174 -14.94 3.38 12.74
N VAL A 175 -15.14 2.98 11.48
CA VAL A 175 -14.90 3.86 10.34
C VAL A 175 -15.92 3.62 9.23
N THR A 176 -16.32 4.69 8.56
CA THR A 176 -17.11 4.65 7.33
C THR A 176 -16.22 5.05 6.17
N ILE A 177 -16.03 4.12 5.24
CA ILE A 177 -15.31 4.38 3.99
C ILE A 177 -16.33 4.91 2.98
N PRO A 178 -16.15 6.13 2.43
CA PRO A 178 -17.22 6.77 1.64
C PRO A 178 -17.35 6.25 0.21
N ILE A 179 -16.60 5.22 -0.16
CA ILE A 179 -16.65 4.60 -1.48
C ILE A 179 -17.14 3.16 -1.33
N PRO A 180 -18.16 2.74 -2.11
CA PRO A 180 -18.68 1.38 -2.06
C PRO A 180 -17.66 0.33 -2.51
N GLY A 181 -17.80 -0.87 -2.00
CA GLY A 181 -17.04 -2.03 -2.42
C GLY A 181 -16.25 -2.66 -1.28
N TYR A 182 -16.34 -3.98 -1.19
CA TYR A 182 -15.69 -4.75 -0.14
C TYR A 182 -14.16 -4.60 -0.18
N HIS A 183 -13.58 -4.45 -1.38
CA HIS A 183 -12.14 -4.23 -1.56
C HIS A 183 -11.65 -2.94 -0.88
N MET A 184 -12.52 -1.96 -0.66
CA MET A 184 -12.17 -0.72 0.02
C MET A 184 -11.79 -0.95 1.49
N VAL A 185 -12.27 -2.05 2.10
CA VAL A 185 -11.84 -2.43 3.45
C VAL A 185 -10.35 -2.78 3.46
N TYR A 186 -9.87 -3.54 2.47
CA TYR A 186 -8.44 -3.83 2.32
C TYR A 186 -7.62 -2.55 2.12
N ASN A 187 -8.13 -1.61 1.34
CA ASN A 187 -7.45 -0.33 1.14
C ASN A 187 -7.34 0.44 2.47
N ALA A 188 -8.41 0.47 3.25
CA ALA A 188 -8.41 1.13 4.56
C ALA A 188 -7.44 0.46 5.54
N LEU A 189 -7.34 -0.87 5.51
CA LEU A 189 -6.38 -1.61 6.31
C LEU A 189 -4.94 -1.29 5.92
N ALA A 190 -4.65 -1.23 4.63
CA ALA A 190 -3.33 -0.82 4.13
C ALA A 190 -2.99 0.61 4.55
N GLY A 191 -3.92 1.54 4.40
CA GLY A 191 -3.76 2.93 4.83
C GLY A 191 -3.51 3.04 6.34
N THR A 192 -4.22 2.23 7.13
CA THR A 192 -4.02 2.16 8.59
C THR A 192 -2.62 1.67 8.92
N ALA A 193 -2.16 0.59 8.27
CA ALA A 193 -0.83 0.05 8.50
C ALA A 193 0.28 1.06 8.19
N VAL A 194 0.17 1.77 7.07
CA VAL A 194 1.13 2.81 6.69
C VAL A 194 1.10 3.97 7.68
N GLY A 195 -0.09 4.45 8.03
CA GLY A 195 -0.26 5.54 8.98
C GLY A 195 0.36 5.22 10.35
N LEU A 196 0.09 4.04 10.89
CA LEU A 196 0.67 3.59 12.15
C LEU A 196 2.19 3.50 12.09
N SER A 197 2.75 2.99 10.99
CA SER A 197 4.22 2.90 10.82
C SER A 197 4.89 4.27 10.78
N LEU A 198 4.17 5.31 10.43
CA LEU A 198 4.66 6.70 10.42
C LEU A 198 4.24 7.50 11.66
N GLY A 199 3.75 6.81 12.70
CA GLY A 199 3.46 7.42 14.00
C GLY A 199 2.15 8.21 14.06
N MET A 200 1.23 8.00 13.12
CA MET A 200 -0.09 8.63 13.17
C MET A 200 -0.99 8.00 14.24
N THR A 201 -1.88 8.79 14.81
CA THR A 201 -2.88 8.30 15.75
C THR A 201 -4.05 7.62 15.03
N THR A 202 -4.79 6.78 15.72
CA THR A 202 -5.98 6.14 15.15
C THR A 202 -7.05 7.16 14.75
N GLU A 203 -7.18 8.28 15.47
CA GLU A 203 -8.09 9.37 15.13
C GLU A 203 -7.69 10.07 13.84
N GLU A 204 -6.42 10.33 13.64
CA GLU A 204 -5.90 10.91 12.38
C GLU A 204 -6.15 9.96 11.20
N ILE A 205 -5.88 8.67 11.39
CA ILE A 205 -6.11 7.63 10.37
C ILE A 205 -7.59 7.56 10.00
N LYS A 206 -8.47 7.50 11.00
CA LYS A 206 -9.92 7.48 10.78
C LYS A 206 -10.38 8.68 9.95
N ARG A 207 -9.95 9.88 10.31
CA ARG A 207 -10.31 11.09 9.54
C ARG A 207 -9.85 11.01 8.10
N GLY A 208 -8.63 10.53 7.86
CA GLY A 208 -8.09 10.39 6.50
C GLY A 208 -8.86 9.37 5.67
N ILE A 209 -9.27 8.25 6.25
CA ILE A 209 -10.11 7.26 5.57
C ILE A 209 -11.48 7.87 5.21
N GLU A 210 -12.10 8.59 6.14
CA GLU A 210 -13.44 9.15 5.96
C GLU A 210 -13.49 10.34 5.00
N LYS A 211 -12.34 10.96 4.72
CA LYS A 211 -12.21 12.07 3.75
C LYS A 211 -11.88 11.60 2.32
N LEU A 212 -11.76 10.31 2.07
CA LEU A 212 -11.45 9.78 0.74
C LEU A 212 -12.52 10.23 -0.27
N GLU A 213 -12.06 10.72 -1.44
CA GLU A 213 -12.91 11.19 -2.55
C GLU A 213 -12.79 10.28 -3.78
#